data_51cdb034b8851429723eb2c9c1f0e963
#
_entry.id   51cdb034b8851429723eb2c9c1f0e963
#
_cell.length_a   1.000
_cell.length_b   1.000
_cell.length_c   1.000
_cell.angle_alpha   90.00
_cell.angle_beta   90.00
_cell.angle_gamma   90.00
#
_symmetry.space_group_name_H-M   'P 1'
#
loop_
_entity.id
_entity.type
_entity.pdbx_description
1 polymer ?
#
loop_
_entity_poly.entity_id
_entity_poly.type
_entity_poly.pdbx_seq_one_letter_code
_entity_poly.pdbx_strand_id
1 'polypeptide(L)'
;MMGISKQEELFRLMNFFAVGERDLNAVVAAALKGGAQWADLYFEHLRTRSLSLSDSQVSSAVSQIDYGVGIRALCGDRTGYSYSQSTRLEDMLRAASVAGSSAGACSGSISPVNILPCSAPTSYAGGAPCLGPMSFEAPCSAPTSYAGVTPFPGKLYGAPSLWDSTPVESFVTLLMELERRIRARDSRVVKVQASIASSLDEILMYNSLGEMCADCRPMCTLSARIVFSSGKVTENRNVSRSFRKGAEMLTPELLEEVVANLCGGIDEMLEARRPKGGRMSVVMGAGASGILLHEAMGHAFEADFNRKGQSVFSDMMGKRVCPKGINIVDDATVPCNRGALMFDDEGVPGQKTYMVTDGVLTSYLHDRISAAHYRVAPTGNGRRESYRCNPIPRMRLTYMESGSSSCADLISSLEKGLYVDEFSNGQVKIGEGDFTFYVKKGYLIENGRLTMPVKDVNIIGNGPEALRGIRAVGNDLKIDNSCWICGKEQSVAVSCGMPSVLVDELTVGGE
;
A
#
# COMPACT_ATOMS: atom_id res chain seq x y z
N MET A 1 -16.55 3.26 24.16
CA MET A 1 -15.27 3.45 24.88
C MET A 1 -14.72 4.81 24.47
N MET A 2 -14.40 5.69 25.43
CA MET A 2 -13.72 6.96 25.15
C MET A 2 -12.37 6.65 24.49
N GLY A 3 -12.10 7.28 23.34
CA GLY A 3 -10.84 7.07 22.64
C GLY A 3 -9.66 7.56 23.50
N ILE A 4 -8.64 6.74 23.68
CA ILE A 4 -7.37 7.09 24.30
C ILE A 4 -6.80 8.31 23.59
N SER A 5 -6.34 9.32 24.33
CA SER A 5 -5.70 10.50 23.73
C SER A 5 -4.36 10.12 23.10
N LYS A 6 -3.88 10.91 22.13
CA LYS A 6 -2.54 10.67 21.51
C LYS A 6 -1.42 10.62 22.55
N GLN A 7 -1.52 11.43 23.58
CA GLN A 7 -0.55 11.49 24.67
C GLN A 7 -0.58 10.24 25.56
N GLU A 8 -1.77 9.72 25.85
CA GLU A 8 -1.93 8.46 26.58
C GLU A 8 -1.38 7.27 25.79
N GLU A 9 -1.56 7.26 24.46
CA GLU A 9 -1.04 6.20 23.58
C GLU A 9 0.49 6.22 23.51
N LEU A 10 1.10 7.39 23.37
CA LEU A 10 2.55 7.57 23.46
C LEU A 10 3.09 7.05 24.78
N PHE A 11 2.49 7.47 25.91
CA PHE A 11 2.93 7.04 27.23
C PHE A 11 2.77 5.53 27.44
N ARG A 12 1.68 4.96 26.94
CA ARG A 12 1.43 3.52 26.97
C ARG A 12 2.53 2.75 26.24
N LEU A 13 2.89 3.18 25.01
CA LEU A 13 3.91 2.51 24.21
C LEU A 13 5.32 2.71 24.78
N MET A 14 5.65 3.88 25.30
CA MET A 14 6.92 4.08 26.01
C MET A 14 7.08 3.11 27.18
N ASN A 15 6.02 2.95 28.00
CA ASN A 15 6.02 1.99 29.09
C ASN A 15 6.10 0.55 28.58
N PHE A 16 5.39 0.22 27.50
CA PHE A 16 5.41 -1.11 26.91
C PHE A 16 6.80 -1.50 26.41
N PHE A 17 7.50 -0.58 25.71
CA PHE A 17 8.87 -0.80 25.25
C PHE A 17 9.91 -0.58 26.36
N ALA A 18 9.49 -0.21 27.56
CA ALA A 18 10.35 0.09 28.72
C ALA A 18 11.43 1.14 28.40
N VAL A 19 11.07 2.21 27.68
CA VAL A 19 11.97 3.29 27.28
C VAL A 19 11.52 4.63 27.84
N GLY A 20 12.49 5.39 28.38
CA GLY A 20 12.27 6.76 28.83
C GLY A 20 12.89 7.77 27.84
N GLU A 21 12.53 9.04 27.99
CA GLU A 21 13.09 10.12 27.15
C GLU A 21 14.62 10.18 27.22
N ARG A 22 15.20 9.90 28.38
CA ARG A 22 16.66 9.86 28.56
C ARG A 22 17.31 8.75 27.74
N ASP A 23 16.66 7.59 27.67
CA ASP A 23 17.16 6.44 26.91
C ASP A 23 17.09 6.72 25.42
N LEU A 24 15.97 7.26 24.93
CA LEU A 24 15.78 7.64 23.53
C LEU A 24 16.83 8.66 23.09
N ASN A 25 17.07 9.69 23.88
CA ASN A 25 18.11 10.69 23.63
C ASN A 25 19.51 10.08 23.59
N ALA A 26 19.82 9.20 24.55
CA ALA A 26 21.14 8.56 24.59
C ALA A 26 21.40 7.70 23.35
N VAL A 27 20.38 6.98 22.87
CA VAL A 27 20.45 6.11 21.68
C VAL A 27 20.62 6.97 20.41
N VAL A 28 19.85 8.04 20.26
CA VAL A 28 20.01 8.98 19.14
C VAL A 28 21.38 9.64 19.15
N ALA A 29 21.85 10.10 20.32
CA ALA A 29 23.18 10.68 20.46
C ALA A 29 24.29 9.69 20.06
N ALA A 30 24.16 8.41 20.41
CA ALA A 30 25.10 7.36 20.00
C ALA A 30 25.08 7.14 18.47
N ALA A 31 23.92 7.17 17.84
CA ALA A 31 23.80 7.06 16.38
C ALA A 31 24.41 8.27 15.63
N LEU A 32 24.33 9.48 16.21
CA LEU A 32 24.89 10.70 15.64
C LEU A 32 26.40 10.86 15.90
N LYS A 33 26.97 10.16 16.88
CA LYS A 33 28.38 10.31 17.30
C LYS A 33 29.40 10.08 16.18
N GLY A 34 29.03 9.26 15.17
CA GLY A 34 29.86 9.01 13.98
C GLY A 34 29.86 10.15 12.96
N GLY A 35 29.14 11.27 13.19
CA GLY A 35 29.04 12.41 12.27
C GLY A 35 27.81 12.33 11.35
N ALA A 36 26.86 11.44 11.61
CA ALA A 36 25.57 11.44 10.92
C ALA A 36 24.78 12.72 11.21
N GLN A 37 23.96 13.15 10.26
CA GLN A 37 23.16 14.39 10.33
C GLN A 37 21.75 14.17 10.85
N TRP A 38 21.27 12.92 10.83
CA TRP A 38 19.95 12.53 11.24
C TRP A 38 19.99 11.14 11.87
N ALA A 39 19.16 10.89 12.85
CA ALA A 39 18.90 9.55 13.37
C ALA A 39 17.41 9.39 13.73
N ASP A 40 16.88 8.19 13.51
CA ASP A 40 15.56 7.81 13.96
C ASP A 40 15.53 6.39 14.55
N LEU A 41 14.57 6.19 15.44
CA LEU A 41 14.28 4.95 16.14
C LEU A 41 12.87 4.52 15.77
N TYR A 42 12.70 3.26 15.40
CA TYR A 42 11.42 2.66 15.07
C TYR A 42 11.21 1.41 15.91
N PHE A 43 10.40 1.53 16.94
CA PHE A 43 10.00 0.42 17.79
C PHE A 43 8.77 -0.22 17.22
N GLU A 44 8.74 -1.54 17.20
CA GLU A 44 7.63 -2.33 16.66
C GLU A 44 7.29 -3.50 17.58
N HIS A 45 5.99 -3.70 17.81
CA HIS A 45 5.42 -4.90 18.37
C HIS A 45 4.28 -5.37 17.48
N LEU A 46 4.61 -6.31 16.61
CA LEU A 46 3.68 -6.90 15.67
C LEU A 46 3.16 -8.24 16.21
N ARG A 47 1.85 -8.34 16.38
CA ARG A 47 1.15 -9.60 16.66
C ARG A 47 0.39 -10.03 15.45
N THR A 48 0.63 -11.24 14.96
CA THR A 48 -0.11 -11.82 13.84
C THR A 48 -0.77 -13.12 14.24
N ARG A 49 -1.97 -13.35 13.73
CA ARG A 49 -2.71 -14.61 13.91
C ARG A 49 -3.42 -14.98 12.63
N SER A 50 -3.46 -16.27 12.35
CA SER A 50 -4.22 -16.78 11.22
C SER A 50 -4.85 -18.13 11.56
N LEU A 51 -6.03 -18.35 10.98
CA LEU A 51 -6.76 -19.59 11.03
C LEU A 51 -7.20 -19.95 9.61
N SER A 52 -6.95 -21.18 9.20
CA SER A 52 -7.33 -21.66 7.87
C SER A 52 -8.10 -22.97 7.97
N LEU A 53 -9.14 -23.09 7.15
CA LEU A 53 -9.90 -24.30 6.94
C LEU A 53 -9.70 -24.81 5.50
N SER A 54 -9.72 -26.10 5.31
CA SER A 54 -9.83 -26.77 4.02
C SER A 54 -10.84 -27.90 4.16
N ASP A 55 -11.92 -27.83 3.37
CA ASP A 55 -12.99 -28.83 3.36
C ASP A 55 -13.49 -29.18 4.76
N SER A 56 -13.93 -28.18 5.50
CA SER A 56 -14.48 -28.24 6.87
C SER A 56 -13.50 -28.70 7.96
N GLN A 57 -12.21 -28.82 7.65
CA GLN A 57 -11.18 -29.18 8.63
C GLN A 57 -10.21 -28.02 8.86
N VAL A 58 -9.84 -27.77 10.11
CA VAL A 58 -8.79 -26.81 10.43
C VAL A 58 -7.46 -27.34 9.86
N SER A 59 -6.92 -26.63 8.90
CA SER A 59 -5.66 -26.98 8.24
C SER A 59 -4.46 -26.26 8.84
N SER A 60 -4.66 -25.09 9.44
CA SER A 60 -3.61 -24.32 10.08
C SER A 60 -4.18 -23.35 11.11
N ALA A 61 -3.48 -23.19 12.23
CA ALA A 61 -3.68 -22.13 13.21
C ALA A 61 -2.30 -21.62 13.65
N VAL A 62 -2.01 -20.35 13.39
CA VAL A 62 -0.69 -19.73 13.65
C VAL A 62 -0.87 -18.49 14.51
N SER A 63 0.00 -18.31 15.49
CA SER A 63 0.16 -17.06 16.26
C SER A 63 1.64 -16.73 16.33
N GLN A 64 1.99 -15.50 15.98
CA GLN A 64 3.37 -15.04 15.97
C GLN A 64 3.45 -13.64 16.58
N ILE A 65 4.53 -13.39 17.28
CA ILE A 65 4.89 -12.06 17.82
C ILE A 65 6.26 -11.70 17.27
N ASP A 66 6.37 -10.47 16.77
CA ASP A 66 7.63 -9.86 16.42
C ASP A 66 7.81 -8.57 17.25
N TYR A 67 9.04 -8.35 17.76
CA TYR A 67 9.32 -7.27 18.71
C TYR A 67 10.75 -6.79 18.55
N GLY A 68 10.93 -5.48 18.52
CA GLY A 68 12.26 -4.92 18.50
C GLY A 68 12.29 -3.44 18.15
N VAL A 69 13.50 -2.97 17.84
CA VAL A 69 13.76 -1.59 17.44
C VAL A 69 14.73 -1.55 16.28
N GLY A 70 14.38 -0.80 15.24
CA GLY A 70 15.29 -0.40 14.15
C GLY A 70 15.87 0.97 14.44
N ILE A 71 17.16 1.13 14.18
CA ILE A 71 17.89 2.38 14.37
C ILE A 71 18.54 2.75 13.05
N ARG A 72 18.21 3.94 12.57
CA ARG A 72 18.74 4.48 11.33
C ARG A 72 19.55 5.74 11.60
N ALA A 73 20.68 5.88 10.92
CA ALA A 73 21.46 7.10 10.87
C ALA A 73 21.65 7.53 9.41
N LEU A 74 21.54 8.82 9.11
CA LEU A 74 21.69 9.36 7.76
C LEU A 74 22.84 10.36 7.67
N CYS A 75 23.57 10.27 6.56
CA CYS A 75 24.57 11.24 6.17
C CYS A 75 24.38 11.58 4.68
N GLY A 76 23.68 12.66 4.39
CA GLY A 76 23.16 12.94 3.05
C GLY A 76 22.20 11.83 2.61
N ASP A 77 22.51 11.15 1.53
CA ASP A 77 21.74 10.00 1.01
C ASP A 77 22.28 8.63 1.48
N ARG A 78 23.40 8.62 2.25
CA ARG A 78 23.93 7.39 2.83
C ARG A 78 23.14 7.03 4.09
N THR A 79 22.71 5.78 4.14
CA THR A 79 21.98 5.20 5.27
C THR A 79 22.84 4.19 5.99
N GLY A 80 23.03 4.39 7.30
CA GLY A 80 23.49 3.35 8.21
C GLY A 80 22.28 2.79 8.96
N TYR A 81 22.17 1.48 9.04
CA TYR A 81 21.05 0.80 9.67
C TYR A 81 21.51 -0.35 10.56
N SER A 82 20.87 -0.47 11.70
CA SER A 82 21.02 -1.62 12.60
C SER A 82 19.74 -1.81 13.39
N TYR A 83 19.52 -3.00 13.94
CA TYR A 83 18.34 -3.29 14.73
C TYR A 83 18.67 -4.18 15.93
N SER A 84 17.75 -4.23 16.89
CA SER A 84 17.81 -5.09 18.07
C SER A 84 16.44 -5.69 18.35
N GLN A 85 16.41 -6.95 18.76
CA GLN A 85 15.22 -7.63 19.30
C GLN A 85 15.01 -7.33 20.79
N SER A 86 15.87 -6.51 21.38
CA SER A 86 15.81 -6.07 22.76
C SER A 86 15.78 -4.54 22.81
N THR A 87 14.90 -3.99 23.66
CA THR A 87 14.83 -2.55 23.92
C THR A 87 15.59 -2.13 25.19
N ARG A 88 16.45 -3.00 25.73
CA ARG A 88 17.37 -2.60 26.81
C ARG A 88 18.35 -1.57 26.30
N LEU A 89 18.62 -0.56 27.11
CA LEU A 89 19.46 0.59 26.71
C LEU A 89 20.81 0.16 26.15
N GLU A 90 21.51 -0.80 26.76
CA GLU A 90 22.81 -1.27 26.30
C GLU A 90 22.78 -1.92 24.91
N ASP A 91 21.69 -2.66 24.57
CA ASP A 91 21.50 -3.31 23.29
C ASP A 91 21.20 -2.27 22.21
N MET A 92 20.36 -1.29 22.52
CA MET A 92 20.05 -0.16 21.66
C MET A 92 21.28 0.71 21.39
N LEU A 93 22.09 1.00 22.38
CA LEU A 93 23.33 1.77 22.24
C LEU A 93 24.35 1.07 21.31
N ARG A 94 24.47 -0.27 21.42
CA ARG A 94 25.31 -1.05 20.49
C ARG A 94 24.79 -0.94 19.05
N ALA A 95 23.49 -1.14 18.83
CA ALA A 95 22.88 -1.01 17.50
C ALA A 95 23.02 0.41 16.95
N ALA A 96 22.83 1.45 17.77
CA ALA A 96 23.00 2.85 17.39
C ALA A 96 24.44 3.17 16.95
N SER A 97 25.43 2.65 17.66
CA SER A 97 26.83 2.81 17.29
C SER A 97 27.14 2.17 15.93
N VAL A 98 26.59 0.99 15.66
CA VAL A 98 26.72 0.32 14.34
C VAL A 98 26.07 1.14 13.23
N ALA A 99 24.83 1.61 13.43
CA ALA A 99 24.11 2.42 12.46
C ALA A 99 24.89 3.72 12.15
N GLY A 100 25.34 4.45 13.17
CA GLY A 100 26.11 5.68 13.01
C GLY A 100 27.44 5.46 12.27
N SER A 101 28.16 4.40 12.61
CA SER A 101 29.43 4.06 11.93
C SER A 101 29.22 3.70 10.46
N SER A 102 28.11 2.99 10.15
CA SER A 102 27.76 2.58 8.78
C SER A 102 27.31 3.75 7.91
N ALA A 103 26.65 4.77 8.47
CA ALA A 103 26.30 6.00 7.75
C ALA A 103 27.55 6.80 7.37
N GLY A 104 28.62 6.71 8.18
CA GLY A 104 29.85 7.46 8.02
C GLY A 104 29.71 8.93 8.42
N ALA A 105 30.86 9.65 8.40
CA ALA A 105 30.89 11.05 8.76
C ALA A 105 30.48 11.96 7.60
N CYS A 106 29.68 12.98 7.92
CA CYS A 106 29.42 14.13 7.07
C CYS A 106 30.29 15.33 7.48
N SER A 107 30.50 16.25 6.55
CA SER A 107 31.09 17.56 6.87
C SER A 107 30.04 18.39 7.61
N GLY A 108 30.25 18.61 8.92
CA GLY A 108 29.40 19.40 9.80
C GLY A 108 28.97 18.61 11.06
N SER A 109 29.30 19.14 12.24
CA SER A 109 28.89 18.55 13.51
C SER A 109 27.49 19.00 13.87
N ILE A 110 26.56 18.06 14.13
CA ILE A 110 25.25 18.34 14.70
C ILE A 110 25.26 17.87 16.15
N SER A 111 24.87 18.76 17.08
CA SER A 111 24.62 18.39 18.46
C SER A 111 23.19 17.82 18.58
N PRO A 112 22.97 16.80 19.44
CA PRO A 112 21.63 16.32 19.71
C PRO A 112 20.74 17.44 20.21
N VAL A 113 19.52 17.54 19.67
CA VAL A 113 18.53 18.50 20.13
C VAL A 113 17.80 17.94 21.34
N ASN A 114 17.58 18.78 22.36
CA ASN A 114 16.74 18.41 23.51
C ASN A 114 15.30 18.09 23.02
N ILE A 115 14.68 17.08 23.63
CA ILE A 115 13.32 16.67 23.33
C ILE A 115 12.38 17.86 23.53
N LEU A 116 11.64 18.21 22.48
CA LEU A 116 10.47 19.05 22.58
C LEU A 116 9.24 18.12 22.59
N PRO A 117 8.32 18.26 23.56
CA PRO A 117 7.07 17.52 23.49
C PRO A 117 6.36 17.89 22.17
N CYS A 118 5.84 16.91 21.48
CA CYS A 118 5.06 17.14 20.26
C CYS A 118 3.83 17.97 20.60
N SER A 119 3.97 19.31 20.52
CA SER A 119 2.83 20.21 20.63
C SER A 119 1.93 19.94 19.44
N ALA A 120 0.65 19.64 19.71
CA ALA A 120 -0.36 19.55 18.68
C ALA A 120 -0.29 20.81 17.80
N PRO A 121 -0.35 20.69 16.46
CA PRO A 121 -0.28 21.84 15.59
C PRO A 121 -1.45 22.77 15.90
N THR A 122 -1.14 23.95 16.44
CA THR A 122 -2.09 25.07 16.52
C THR A 122 -2.35 25.55 15.10
N SER A 123 -3.61 25.61 14.71
CA SER A 123 -4.24 26.12 13.50
C SER A 123 -3.32 26.80 12.46
N TYR A 124 -3.29 26.24 11.25
CA TYR A 124 -2.61 26.82 10.09
C TYR A 124 -3.48 27.83 9.37
N ALA A 125 -2.96 29.07 9.27
CA ALA A 125 -3.44 30.06 8.30
C ALA A 125 -2.67 29.86 6.98
N GLY A 126 -3.37 29.85 5.85
CA GLY A 126 -2.82 29.56 4.53
C GLY A 126 -1.75 30.55 4.08
N GLY A 127 -0.67 30.04 3.52
CA GLY A 127 0.39 30.79 2.85
C GLY A 127 1.00 29.97 1.71
N ALA A 128 1.29 30.63 0.60
CA ALA A 128 1.84 30.06 -0.63
C ALA A 128 3.23 29.39 -0.43
N PRO A 129 3.64 28.44 -1.29
CA PRO A 129 4.89 27.72 -1.14
C PRO A 129 6.09 28.63 -1.34
N CYS A 130 6.96 28.73 -0.32
CA CYS A 130 8.24 29.40 -0.44
C CYS A 130 9.24 28.49 -1.16
N LEU A 131 9.52 28.78 -2.42
CA LEU A 131 10.63 28.24 -3.19
C LEU A 131 11.93 28.94 -2.75
N GLY A 132 12.68 28.34 -1.84
CA GLY A 132 14.03 28.78 -1.47
C GLY A 132 15.00 27.59 -1.41
N PRO A 133 16.27 27.75 -1.79
CA PRO A 133 17.22 26.65 -1.80
C PRO A 133 17.58 26.23 -0.38
N MET A 134 17.28 25.00 0.00
CA MET A 134 17.80 24.39 1.23
C MET A 134 19.24 23.94 0.97
N SER A 135 20.22 24.63 1.52
CA SER A 135 21.57 24.12 1.66
C SER A 135 21.67 23.26 2.92
N PHE A 136 22.37 22.15 2.86
CA PHE A 136 22.68 21.29 4.02
C PHE A 136 23.62 21.95 5.04
N GLU A 137 23.96 23.22 4.89
CA GLU A 137 24.96 23.94 5.69
C GLU A 137 24.40 24.71 6.90
N ALA A 138 23.09 24.74 7.10
CA ALA A 138 22.51 25.28 8.33
C ALA A 138 21.92 24.15 9.17
N PRO A 139 21.88 24.26 10.52
CA PRO A 139 21.00 23.43 11.29
C PRO A 139 19.61 23.64 10.67
N CYS A 140 19.15 22.63 9.97
CA CYS A 140 17.85 22.68 9.36
C CYS A 140 16.87 22.98 10.50
N SER A 141 16.48 24.25 10.64
CA SER A 141 15.17 24.54 11.19
C SER A 141 14.25 23.90 10.18
N ALA A 142 14.06 22.57 10.33
CA ALA A 142 12.99 21.87 9.64
C ALA A 142 11.80 22.80 9.84
N PRO A 143 11.04 23.10 8.79
CA PRO A 143 9.82 23.85 8.98
C PRO A 143 9.10 23.10 10.10
N THR A 144 8.99 23.73 11.27
CA THR A 144 8.28 23.22 12.44
C THR A 144 6.79 23.03 12.13
N SER A 145 6.47 23.17 10.86
CA SER A 145 5.17 23.00 10.25
C SER A 145 5.35 22.47 8.83
N TYR A 146 4.80 21.33 8.54
CA TYR A 146 4.54 20.89 7.17
C TYR A 146 3.52 21.84 6.55
N ALA A 147 4.00 23.00 6.03
CA ALA A 147 3.12 24.01 5.46
C ALA A 147 2.40 23.40 4.26
N GLY A 148 1.08 23.30 4.35
CA GLY A 148 0.21 22.75 3.31
C GLY A 148 -0.29 21.31 3.55
N VAL A 149 0.18 20.58 4.57
CA VAL A 149 -0.38 19.29 4.96
C VAL A 149 -1.35 19.52 6.11
N THR A 150 -2.64 19.41 5.85
CA THR A 150 -3.64 19.35 6.92
C THR A 150 -3.58 17.92 7.49
N PRO A 151 -3.16 17.70 8.76
CA PRO A 151 -3.25 16.37 9.36
C PRO A 151 -4.70 15.93 9.30
N PHE A 152 -4.95 14.69 8.95
CA PHE A 152 -6.31 14.15 8.93
C PHE A 152 -6.91 14.31 10.34
N PRO A 153 -8.04 15.04 10.51
CA PRO A 153 -8.54 15.45 11.82
C PRO A 153 -9.16 14.31 12.64
N GLY A 154 -9.25 13.09 12.08
CA GLY A 154 -9.89 11.92 12.69
C GLY A 154 -8.95 10.72 12.86
N LYS A 155 -9.41 9.68 13.56
CA LYS A 155 -8.75 8.36 13.53
C LYS A 155 -9.10 7.68 12.21
N LEU A 156 -8.09 7.27 11.45
CA LEU A 156 -8.28 6.52 10.19
C LEU A 156 -8.80 5.10 10.43
N TYR A 157 -8.53 4.56 11.61
CA TYR A 157 -9.00 3.25 12.04
C TYR A 157 -9.33 3.29 13.53
N GLY A 158 -10.36 2.53 13.94
CA GLY A 158 -10.81 2.44 15.33
C GLY A 158 -9.83 1.68 16.24
N ALA A 159 -10.10 1.68 17.53
CA ALA A 159 -9.52 0.68 18.40
C ALA A 159 -10.00 -0.70 17.91
N PRO A 160 -9.10 -1.60 17.52
CA PRO A 160 -9.51 -2.91 17.01
C PRO A 160 -10.25 -3.65 18.11
N SER A 161 -11.34 -4.36 17.76
CA SER A 161 -11.80 -5.45 18.59
C SER A 161 -10.67 -6.48 18.60
N LEU A 162 -10.10 -6.68 19.79
CA LEU A 162 -8.94 -7.54 19.91
C LEU A 162 -9.37 -8.97 19.54
N TRP A 163 -8.66 -9.59 18.62
CA TRP A 163 -8.74 -11.02 18.35
C TRP A 163 -8.65 -11.85 19.63
N ASP A 164 -7.88 -11.36 20.60
CA ASP A 164 -7.69 -11.97 21.92
C ASP A 164 -8.97 -12.06 22.76
N SER A 165 -9.95 -11.19 22.51
CA SER A 165 -11.23 -11.18 23.22
C SER A 165 -12.30 -12.06 22.54
N THR A 166 -12.02 -12.63 21.38
CA THR A 166 -12.95 -13.49 20.64
C THR A 166 -12.45 -14.94 20.69
N PRO A 167 -13.26 -15.90 21.17
CA PRO A 167 -12.89 -17.31 21.18
C PRO A 167 -12.57 -17.80 19.78
N VAL A 168 -11.52 -18.60 19.62
CA VAL A 168 -11.08 -19.13 18.31
C VAL A 168 -12.15 -19.98 17.64
N GLU A 169 -12.98 -20.64 18.43
CA GLU A 169 -14.12 -21.45 17.97
C GLU A 169 -15.15 -20.62 17.19
N SER A 170 -15.30 -19.34 17.54
CA SER A 170 -16.18 -18.42 16.81
C SER A 170 -15.69 -18.20 15.37
N PHE A 171 -14.39 -18.12 15.16
CA PHE A 171 -13.80 -17.99 13.83
C PHE A 171 -13.88 -19.30 13.03
N VAL A 172 -13.71 -20.46 13.71
CA VAL A 172 -13.94 -21.77 13.09
C VAL A 172 -15.38 -21.86 12.60
N THR A 173 -16.35 -21.55 13.48
CA THR A 173 -17.78 -21.53 13.15
C THR A 173 -18.10 -20.62 11.95
N LEU A 174 -17.51 -19.42 11.92
CA LEU A 174 -17.68 -18.46 10.84
C LEU A 174 -17.13 -19.00 9.51
N LEU A 175 -15.94 -19.60 9.50
CA LEU A 175 -15.35 -20.17 8.30
C LEU A 175 -16.15 -21.41 7.81
N MET A 176 -16.66 -22.23 8.71
CA MET A 176 -17.55 -23.34 8.37
C MET A 176 -18.88 -22.84 7.74
N GLU A 177 -19.44 -21.77 8.28
CA GLU A 177 -20.64 -21.13 7.72
C GLU A 177 -20.37 -20.55 6.33
N LEU A 178 -19.20 -19.92 6.12
CA LEU A 178 -18.78 -19.44 4.81
C LEU A 178 -18.70 -20.59 3.80
N GLU A 179 -18.03 -21.70 4.15
CA GLU A 179 -17.95 -22.88 3.30
C GLU A 179 -19.33 -23.47 3.00
N ARG A 180 -20.20 -23.60 4.01
CA ARG A 180 -21.57 -24.08 3.84
C ARG A 180 -22.35 -23.23 2.83
N ARG A 181 -22.26 -21.90 2.91
CA ARG A 181 -22.92 -20.98 1.96
C ARG A 181 -22.36 -21.15 0.55
N ILE A 182 -21.03 -21.26 0.40
CA ILE A 182 -20.38 -21.47 -0.89
C ILE A 182 -20.89 -22.75 -1.55
N ARG A 183 -20.87 -23.89 -0.83
CA ARG A 183 -21.33 -25.18 -1.37
C ARG A 183 -22.83 -25.22 -1.67
N ALA A 184 -23.63 -24.50 -0.89
CA ALA A 184 -25.06 -24.36 -1.16
C ALA A 184 -25.36 -23.50 -2.39
N ARG A 185 -24.46 -22.60 -2.78
CA ARG A 185 -24.64 -21.70 -3.92
C ARG A 185 -24.41 -22.38 -5.27
N ASP A 186 -23.40 -23.29 -5.33
CA ASP A 186 -23.10 -24.02 -6.56
C ASP A 186 -22.55 -25.43 -6.24
N SER A 187 -23.27 -26.46 -6.70
CA SER A 187 -22.93 -27.87 -6.47
C SER A 187 -21.67 -28.33 -7.21
N ARG A 188 -21.15 -27.57 -8.16
CA ARG A 188 -19.92 -27.84 -8.89
C ARG A 188 -18.66 -27.52 -8.07
N VAL A 189 -18.80 -26.86 -6.91
CA VAL A 189 -17.67 -26.58 -6.02
C VAL A 189 -17.21 -27.87 -5.36
N VAL A 190 -16.01 -28.32 -5.73
CA VAL A 190 -15.41 -29.59 -5.28
C VAL A 190 -14.43 -29.38 -4.12
N LYS A 191 -13.86 -28.18 -3.97
CA LYS A 191 -12.95 -27.84 -2.88
C LYS A 191 -13.17 -26.42 -2.41
N VAL A 192 -13.10 -26.20 -1.09
CA VAL A 192 -13.16 -24.89 -0.45
C VAL A 192 -11.97 -24.76 0.50
N GLN A 193 -11.28 -23.65 0.40
CA GLN A 193 -10.29 -23.22 1.37
C GLN A 193 -10.67 -21.81 1.84
N ALA A 194 -10.74 -21.61 3.15
CA ALA A 194 -11.08 -20.31 3.72
C ALA A 194 -10.12 -19.98 4.86
N SER A 195 -9.79 -18.72 5.03
CA SER A 195 -8.88 -18.27 6.10
C SER A 195 -9.22 -16.88 6.60
N ILE A 196 -8.94 -16.68 7.87
CA ILE A 196 -8.93 -15.37 8.51
C ILE A 196 -7.51 -15.12 9.00
N ALA A 197 -6.97 -13.94 8.68
CA ALA A 197 -5.71 -13.46 9.22
C ALA A 197 -5.93 -12.10 9.90
N SER A 198 -5.28 -11.89 11.02
CA SER A 198 -5.32 -10.63 11.76
C SER A 198 -3.91 -10.23 12.18
N SER A 199 -3.62 -8.94 12.12
CA SER A 199 -2.42 -8.35 12.72
C SER A 199 -2.77 -7.11 13.51
N LEU A 200 -1.98 -6.86 14.55
CA LEU A 200 -1.96 -5.61 15.29
C LEU A 200 -0.50 -5.18 15.41
N ASP A 201 -0.18 -4.05 14.81
CA ASP A 201 1.15 -3.50 14.78
C ASP A 201 1.17 -2.22 15.63
N GLU A 202 1.87 -2.26 16.75
CA GLU A 202 2.02 -1.18 17.72
C GLU A 202 3.40 -0.57 17.53
N ILE A 203 3.42 0.70 17.13
CA ILE A 203 4.62 1.41 16.67
C ILE A 203 4.87 2.64 17.53
N LEU A 204 6.12 2.82 17.97
CA LEU A 204 6.61 4.05 18.55
C LEU A 204 7.81 4.52 17.74
N MET A 205 7.77 5.77 17.27
CA MET A 205 8.86 6.39 16.51
C MET A 205 9.41 7.60 17.26
N TYR A 206 10.72 7.76 17.21
CA TYR A 206 11.44 8.90 17.76
C TYR A 206 12.60 9.30 16.84
N ASN A 207 12.87 10.60 16.69
CA ASN A 207 13.95 11.06 15.83
C ASN A 207 14.84 12.12 16.49
N SER A 208 15.94 12.47 15.81
CA SER A 208 16.95 13.43 16.29
C SER A 208 16.46 14.87 16.40
N LEU A 209 15.27 15.22 15.89
CA LEU A 209 14.62 16.51 16.12
C LEU A 209 13.78 16.52 17.41
N GLY A 210 13.70 15.41 18.15
CA GLY A 210 12.86 15.26 19.30
C GLY A 210 11.38 14.99 18.96
N GLU A 211 11.07 14.74 17.70
CA GLU A 211 9.72 14.37 17.28
C GLU A 211 9.42 12.93 17.69
N MET A 212 8.27 12.72 18.31
CA MET A 212 7.79 11.40 18.75
C MET A 212 6.38 11.18 18.24
N CYS A 213 6.12 10.01 17.68
CA CYS A 213 4.77 9.59 17.28
C CYS A 213 4.51 8.12 17.59
N ALA A 214 3.25 7.82 17.80
CA ALA A 214 2.75 6.47 18.06
C ALA A 214 1.64 6.14 17.09
N ASP A 215 1.59 4.90 16.65
CA ASP A 215 0.53 4.38 15.78
C ASP A 215 0.17 2.95 16.20
N CYS A 216 -1.12 2.61 16.09
CA CYS A 216 -1.62 1.28 16.39
C CYS A 216 -2.43 0.82 15.20
N ARG A 217 -1.85 -0.05 14.37
CA ARG A 217 -2.31 -0.42 13.02
C ARG A 217 -2.97 -1.79 13.00
N PRO A 218 -4.29 -1.89 13.17
CA PRO A 218 -4.97 -3.15 12.99
C PRO A 218 -5.01 -3.54 11.52
N MET A 219 -5.08 -4.84 11.26
CA MET A 219 -5.39 -5.39 9.96
C MET A 219 -6.16 -6.70 10.14
N CYS A 220 -7.28 -6.86 9.44
CA CYS A 220 -7.99 -8.13 9.36
C CYS A 220 -8.27 -8.46 7.90
N THR A 221 -8.10 -9.72 7.56
CA THR A 221 -8.25 -10.25 6.20
C THR A 221 -9.09 -11.51 6.25
N LEU A 222 -10.16 -11.54 5.45
CA LEU A 222 -10.92 -12.75 5.12
C LEU A 222 -10.55 -13.15 3.70
N SER A 223 -10.13 -14.40 3.51
CA SER A 223 -9.81 -14.95 2.20
C SER A 223 -10.52 -16.28 1.99
N ALA A 224 -11.00 -16.52 0.78
CA ALA A 224 -11.54 -17.81 0.41
C ALA A 224 -11.16 -18.16 -1.03
N ARG A 225 -10.91 -19.44 -1.26
CA ARG A 225 -10.62 -20.02 -2.56
C ARG A 225 -11.51 -21.21 -2.79
N ILE A 226 -12.05 -21.31 -3.99
CA ILE A 226 -12.80 -22.47 -4.44
C ILE A 226 -12.12 -23.14 -5.64
N VAL A 227 -12.29 -24.44 -5.74
CA VAL A 227 -12.09 -25.19 -6.98
C VAL A 227 -13.44 -25.73 -7.40
N PHE A 228 -13.81 -25.55 -8.64
CA PHE A 228 -15.07 -26.04 -9.20
C PHE A 228 -14.81 -26.80 -10.50
N SER A 229 -15.66 -27.77 -10.79
CA SER A 229 -15.47 -28.67 -11.92
C SER A 229 -16.79 -28.96 -12.61
N SER A 230 -16.76 -29.00 -13.94
CA SER A 230 -17.86 -29.45 -14.78
C SER A 230 -17.32 -30.31 -15.90
N GLY A 231 -17.66 -31.59 -15.88
CA GLY A 231 -17.11 -32.57 -16.81
C GLY A 231 -15.59 -32.70 -16.69
N LYS A 232 -14.86 -32.32 -17.75
CA LYS A 232 -13.40 -32.39 -17.80
C LYS A 232 -12.72 -31.06 -17.47
N VAL A 233 -13.49 -29.98 -17.31
CA VAL A 233 -12.94 -28.65 -17.04
C VAL A 233 -12.93 -28.40 -15.54
N THR A 234 -11.80 -28.02 -15.01
CA THR A 234 -11.62 -27.65 -13.60
C THR A 234 -10.97 -26.27 -13.54
N GLU A 235 -11.59 -25.37 -12.78
CA GLU A 235 -11.15 -24.02 -12.60
C GLU A 235 -11.09 -23.67 -11.12
N ASN A 236 -10.48 -22.54 -10.80
CA ASN A 236 -10.43 -22.03 -9.43
C ASN A 236 -10.68 -20.53 -9.37
N ARG A 237 -11.21 -20.08 -8.25
CA ARG A 237 -11.38 -18.67 -7.95
C ARG A 237 -11.00 -18.37 -6.52
N ASN A 238 -10.42 -17.22 -6.29
CA ASN A 238 -10.10 -16.71 -4.96
C ASN A 238 -10.62 -15.29 -4.79
N VAL A 239 -11.11 -15.00 -3.61
CA VAL A 239 -11.56 -13.68 -3.19
C VAL A 239 -10.94 -13.39 -1.83
N SER A 240 -10.46 -12.18 -1.63
CA SER A 240 -10.01 -11.70 -0.33
C SER A 240 -10.58 -10.30 -0.04
N ARG A 241 -10.76 -10.00 1.24
CA ARG A 241 -11.12 -8.68 1.73
C ARG A 241 -10.25 -8.35 2.92
N SER A 242 -9.61 -7.19 2.88
CA SER A 242 -8.63 -6.77 3.88
C SER A 242 -8.81 -5.31 4.23
N PHE A 243 -8.89 -5.02 5.54
CA PHE A 243 -9.15 -3.68 6.04
C PHE A 243 -8.32 -3.39 7.29
N ARG A 244 -8.02 -2.12 7.53
CA ARG A 244 -7.52 -1.60 8.81
C ARG A 244 -8.62 -1.65 9.89
N LYS A 245 -9.05 -2.86 10.21
CA LYS A 245 -10.08 -3.18 11.21
C LYS A 245 -9.68 -4.41 11.99
N GLY A 246 -10.40 -4.69 13.09
CA GLY A 246 -10.33 -5.96 13.79
C GLY A 246 -11.39 -6.96 13.29
N ALA A 247 -11.75 -7.91 14.14
CA ALA A 247 -12.73 -8.95 13.82
C ALA A 247 -14.15 -8.41 13.54
N GLU A 248 -14.45 -7.18 13.90
CA GLU A 248 -15.72 -6.49 13.62
C GLU A 248 -16.01 -6.34 12.12
N MET A 249 -15.01 -6.50 11.26
CA MET A 249 -15.25 -6.54 9.82
C MET A 249 -15.95 -7.82 9.33
N LEU A 250 -15.90 -8.89 10.12
CA LEU A 250 -16.38 -10.22 9.73
C LEU A 250 -17.92 -10.31 9.92
N THR A 251 -18.64 -9.51 9.14
CA THR A 251 -20.10 -9.42 9.20
C THR A 251 -20.78 -10.42 8.25
N PRO A 252 -22.06 -10.75 8.49
CA PRO A 252 -22.83 -11.60 7.57
C PRO A 252 -22.88 -11.07 6.14
N GLU A 253 -22.90 -9.73 5.96
CA GLU A 253 -22.92 -9.05 4.67
C GLU A 253 -21.62 -9.26 3.93
N LEU A 254 -20.47 -9.16 4.64
CA LEU A 254 -19.17 -9.44 4.04
C LEU A 254 -19.04 -10.90 3.60
N LEU A 255 -19.56 -11.83 4.41
CA LEU A 255 -19.56 -13.25 4.02
C LEU A 255 -20.40 -13.46 2.74
N GLU A 256 -21.59 -12.85 2.65
CA GLU A 256 -22.43 -12.95 1.45
C GLU A 256 -21.77 -12.31 0.23
N GLU A 257 -21.10 -11.16 0.41
CA GLU A 257 -20.31 -10.53 -0.65
C GLU A 257 -19.21 -11.48 -1.17
N VAL A 258 -18.49 -12.13 -0.26
CA VAL A 258 -17.43 -13.09 -0.63
C VAL A 258 -18.01 -14.29 -1.37
N VAL A 259 -19.14 -14.85 -0.90
CA VAL A 259 -19.84 -15.95 -1.56
C VAL A 259 -20.31 -15.56 -2.96
N ALA A 260 -20.95 -14.39 -3.08
CA ALA A 260 -21.42 -13.87 -4.36
C ALA A 260 -20.28 -13.67 -5.37
N ASN A 261 -19.17 -13.12 -4.91
CA ASN A 261 -17.98 -12.93 -5.76
C ASN A 261 -17.30 -14.26 -6.14
N LEU A 262 -17.23 -15.24 -5.23
CA LEU A 262 -16.64 -16.55 -5.54
C LEU A 262 -17.47 -17.35 -6.53
N CYS A 263 -18.79 -17.41 -6.33
CA CYS A 263 -19.69 -18.22 -7.13
C CYS A 263 -20.25 -17.49 -8.35
N GLY A 264 -20.10 -16.17 -8.43
CA GLY A 264 -20.54 -15.38 -9.57
C GLY A 264 -19.69 -15.65 -10.81
N GLY A 265 -20.33 -15.93 -11.97
CA GLY A 265 -19.66 -16.10 -13.24
C GLY A 265 -18.91 -17.44 -13.39
N ILE A 266 -19.30 -18.47 -12.63
CA ILE A 266 -18.74 -19.83 -12.81
C ILE A 266 -18.99 -20.38 -14.21
N ASP A 267 -20.19 -20.14 -14.77
CA ASP A 267 -20.55 -20.60 -16.12
C ASP A 267 -19.65 -19.95 -17.16
N GLU A 268 -19.47 -18.64 -17.10
CA GLU A 268 -18.60 -17.90 -18.01
C GLU A 268 -17.14 -18.36 -17.92
N MET A 269 -16.66 -18.69 -16.72
CA MET A 269 -15.28 -19.19 -16.54
C MET A 269 -15.09 -20.60 -17.14
N LEU A 270 -16.10 -21.47 -17.03
CA LEU A 270 -16.07 -22.81 -17.62
C LEU A 270 -16.15 -22.75 -19.15
N GLU A 271 -16.88 -21.81 -19.72
CA GLU A 271 -17.05 -21.59 -21.16
C GLU A 271 -15.93 -20.74 -21.77
N ALA A 272 -15.17 -20.02 -20.94
CA ALA A 272 -14.15 -19.09 -21.40
C ALA A 272 -13.09 -19.76 -22.25
N ARG A 273 -12.67 -19.07 -23.32
CA ARG A 273 -11.68 -19.55 -24.31
C ARG A 273 -10.54 -18.54 -24.45
N ARG A 274 -9.45 -18.99 -25.05
CA ARG A 274 -8.38 -18.10 -25.45
C ARG A 274 -8.80 -17.36 -26.74
N PRO A 275 -8.72 -16.04 -26.78
CA PRO A 275 -9.01 -15.29 -27.99
C PRO A 275 -7.81 -15.34 -28.94
N LYS A 276 -8.03 -14.98 -30.19
CA LYS A 276 -6.93 -14.70 -31.12
C LYS A 276 -6.14 -13.49 -30.65
N GLY A 277 -4.82 -13.64 -30.54
CA GLY A 277 -3.92 -12.59 -30.13
C GLY A 277 -3.81 -11.46 -31.17
N GLY A 278 -3.33 -10.30 -30.76
CA GLY A 278 -3.09 -9.15 -31.61
C GLY A 278 -3.11 -7.82 -30.88
N ARG A 279 -2.95 -6.73 -31.60
CA ARG A 279 -3.12 -5.36 -31.04
C ARG A 279 -4.59 -4.98 -31.09
N MET A 280 -5.11 -4.50 -29.95
CA MET A 280 -6.50 -4.06 -29.86
C MET A 280 -6.71 -3.09 -28.70
N SER A 281 -7.79 -2.34 -28.75
CA SER A 281 -8.24 -1.51 -27.63
C SER A 281 -8.75 -2.38 -26.50
N VAL A 282 -8.44 -1.98 -25.27
CA VAL A 282 -8.81 -2.70 -24.05
C VAL A 282 -9.59 -1.78 -23.12
N VAL A 283 -10.79 -2.21 -22.73
CA VAL A 283 -11.54 -1.61 -21.62
C VAL A 283 -11.20 -2.38 -20.36
N MET A 284 -10.55 -1.73 -19.42
CA MET A 284 -10.23 -2.28 -18.11
C MET A 284 -11.35 -1.94 -17.15
N GLY A 285 -11.97 -2.94 -16.54
CA GLY A 285 -13.06 -2.77 -15.58
C GLY A 285 -12.62 -2.11 -14.27
N ALA A 286 -13.54 -1.50 -13.57
CA ALA A 286 -13.29 -0.77 -12.34
C ALA A 286 -12.84 -1.69 -11.18
N GLY A 287 -11.95 -1.19 -10.32
CA GLY A 287 -11.49 -1.86 -9.11
C GLY A 287 -10.15 -2.55 -9.27
N ALA A 288 -10.12 -3.88 -9.43
CA ALA A 288 -8.90 -4.69 -9.48
C ALA A 288 -7.95 -4.30 -10.63
N SER A 289 -8.47 -3.66 -11.67
CA SER A 289 -7.64 -3.08 -12.75
C SER A 289 -6.70 -1.98 -12.26
N GLY A 290 -6.90 -1.44 -11.06
CA GLY A 290 -5.95 -0.54 -10.40
C GLY A 290 -4.54 -1.14 -10.22
N ILE A 291 -4.38 -2.46 -10.29
CA ILE A 291 -3.06 -3.11 -10.33
C ILE A 291 -2.24 -2.62 -11.53
N LEU A 292 -2.86 -2.27 -12.66
CA LEU A 292 -2.17 -1.66 -13.78
C LEU A 292 -1.49 -0.34 -13.38
N LEU A 293 -2.20 0.53 -12.66
CA LEU A 293 -1.63 1.78 -12.17
C LEU A 293 -0.48 1.51 -11.19
N HIS A 294 -0.66 0.53 -10.31
CA HIS A 294 0.36 0.16 -9.34
C HIS A 294 1.65 -0.29 -10.02
N GLU A 295 1.56 -1.19 -10.99
CA GLU A 295 2.71 -1.76 -11.68
C GLU A 295 3.24 -0.84 -12.79
N ALA A 296 2.39 -0.35 -13.69
CA ALA A 296 2.84 0.39 -14.86
C ALA A 296 3.42 1.78 -14.55
N MET A 297 3.06 2.36 -13.42
CA MET A 297 3.51 3.71 -13.04
C MET A 297 3.83 3.89 -11.55
N GLY A 298 3.12 3.24 -10.66
CA GLY A 298 3.25 3.48 -9.22
C GLY A 298 4.69 3.27 -8.73
N HIS A 299 5.29 2.13 -9.03
CA HIS A 299 6.70 1.87 -8.73
C HIS A 299 7.64 2.83 -9.46
N ALA A 300 7.33 3.21 -10.69
CA ALA A 300 8.14 4.14 -11.45
C ALA A 300 8.06 5.59 -10.93
N PHE A 301 7.07 5.90 -10.08
CA PHE A 301 6.93 7.20 -9.41
C PHE A 301 7.50 7.20 -7.98
N GLU A 302 8.02 6.09 -7.48
CA GLU A 302 8.76 6.06 -6.21
C GLU A 302 10.08 6.82 -6.36
N ALA A 303 10.31 7.80 -5.50
CA ALA A 303 11.32 8.83 -5.73
C ALA A 303 12.77 8.33 -5.60
N ASP A 304 13.01 7.20 -4.95
CA ASP A 304 14.34 6.61 -4.85
C ASP A 304 14.85 6.06 -6.20
N PHE A 305 13.99 5.50 -7.03
CA PHE A 305 14.32 5.14 -8.41
C PHE A 305 14.57 6.38 -9.27
N ASN A 306 13.72 7.40 -9.10
CA ASN A 306 13.79 8.62 -9.90
C ASN A 306 15.07 9.42 -9.60
N ARG A 307 15.46 9.60 -8.32
CA ARG A 307 16.69 10.32 -7.96
C ARG A 307 17.98 9.61 -8.40
N LYS A 308 17.90 8.28 -8.63
CA LYS A 308 19.02 7.48 -9.16
C LYS A 308 19.01 7.37 -10.69
N GLY A 309 18.04 7.99 -11.38
CA GLY A 309 17.88 7.89 -12.84
C GLY A 309 17.50 6.48 -13.32
N GLN A 310 16.87 5.67 -12.46
CA GLN A 310 16.52 4.28 -12.73
C GLN A 310 15.07 4.09 -13.18
N SER A 311 14.28 5.16 -13.20
CA SER A 311 12.89 5.12 -13.67
C SER A 311 12.75 5.77 -15.04
N VAL A 312 11.90 5.21 -15.87
CA VAL A 312 11.48 5.78 -17.18
C VAL A 312 10.83 7.18 -17.02
N PHE A 313 10.44 7.56 -15.82
CA PHE A 313 9.85 8.87 -15.51
C PHE A 313 10.82 9.85 -14.83
N SER A 314 12.10 9.53 -14.68
CA SER A 314 13.07 10.36 -13.93
C SER A 314 13.14 11.83 -14.40
N ASP A 315 12.98 12.08 -15.70
CA ASP A 315 13.03 13.42 -16.29
C ASP A 315 11.64 13.96 -16.71
N MET A 316 10.57 13.40 -16.16
CA MET A 316 9.20 13.71 -16.58
C MET A 316 8.45 14.66 -15.65
N MET A 317 9.06 15.12 -14.54
CA MET A 317 8.45 16.10 -13.64
C MET A 317 8.03 17.36 -14.38
N GLY A 318 6.78 17.79 -14.19
CA GLY A 318 6.17 18.91 -14.88
C GLY A 318 5.76 18.65 -16.33
N LYS A 319 6.00 17.44 -16.86
CA LYS A 319 5.62 17.07 -18.24
C LYS A 319 4.30 16.28 -18.24
N ARG A 320 3.60 16.35 -19.36
CA ARG A 320 2.38 15.57 -19.59
C ARG A 320 2.71 14.08 -19.79
N VAL A 321 2.10 13.23 -18.98
CA VAL A 321 2.31 11.77 -19.00
C VAL A 321 1.06 11.01 -19.44
N CYS A 322 -0.12 11.64 -19.35
CA CYS A 322 -1.39 11.08 -19.84
C CYS A 322 -2.32 12.21 -20.35
N PRO A 323 -3.46 11.92 -20.93
CA PRO A 323 -4.42 12.90 -21.44
C PRO A 323 -4.88 13.88 -20.34
N LYS A 324 -5.33 15.06 -20.81
CA LYS A 324 -5.90 16.09 -19.95
C LYS A 324 -7.13 15.57 -19.18
N GLY A 325 -7.36 16.07 -17.97
CA GLY A 325 -8.48 15.68 -17.12
C GLY A 325 -8.21 14.43 -16.25
N ILE A 326 -7.06 13.76 -16.39
CA ILE A 326 -6.71 12.57 -15.60
C ILE A 326 -5.92 13.00 -14.37
N ASN A 327 -6.41 12.58 -13.20
CA ASN A 327 -5.73 12.71 -11.92
C ASN A 327 -5.41 11.33 -11.34
N ILE A 328 -4.18 11.17 -10.84
CA ILE A 328 -3.73 9.92 -10.21
C ILE A 328 -3.10 10.27 -8.87
N VAL A 329 -3.52 9.57 -7.84
CA VAL A 329 -3.17 9.87 -6.45
C VAL A 329 -2.66 8.64 -5.71
N ASP A 330 -1.87 8.88 -4.68
CA ASP A 330 -1.58 7.92 -3.61
C ASP A 330 -2.10 8.49 -2.29
N ASP A 331 -3.02 7.79 -1.62
CA ASP A 331 -3.85 8.32 -0.55
C ASP A 331 -3.79 7.45 0.71
N ALA A 332 -3.21 7.96 1.79
CA ALA A 332 -3.20 7.32 3.10
C ALA A 332 -4.44 7.61 3.93
N THR A 333 -5.34 8.50 3.48
CA THR A 333 -6.38 9.10 4.32
C THR A 333 -7.75 8.45 4.19
N VAL A 334 -7.88 7.43 3.36
CA VAL A 334 -9.15 6.70 3.18
C VAL A 334 -9.41 5.81 4.40
N PRO A 335 -10.46 6.07 5.20
CA PRO A 335 -10.69 5.38 6.46
C PRO A 335 -10.80 3.86 6.29
N CYS A 336 -10.16 3.13 7.20
CA CYS A 336 -10.14 1.67 7.24
C CYS A 336 -9.60 0.98 5.98
N ASN A 337 -9.13 1.71 4.96
CA ASN A 337 -8.50 1.09 3.80
C ASN A 337 -7.19 0.41 4.21
N ARG A 338 -6.83 -0.67 3.52
CA ARG A 338 -5.62 -1.45 3.77
C ARG A 338 -4.34 -0.60 3.68
N GLY A 339 -4.29 0.38 2.77
CA GLY A 339 -3.19 1.33 2.60
C GLY A 339 -3.22 2.54 3.54
N ALA A 340 -4.26 2.69 4.37
CA ALA A 340 -4.38 3.85 5.26
C ALA A 340 -3.30 3.86 6.35
N LEU A 341 -2.70 5.04 6.60
CA LEU A 341 -1.69 5.25 7.62
C LEU A 341 -1.86 6.63 8.28
N MET A 342 -1.88 6.68 9.61
CA MET A 342 -1.84 7.95 10.35
C MET A 342 -0.50 8.66 10.13
N PHE A 343 0.58 7.88 10.16
CA PHE A 343 1.95 8.29 9.86
C PHE A 343 2.61 7.23 9.00
N ASP A 344 3.56 7.60 8.15
CA ASP A 344 4.47 6.65 7.55
C ASP A 344 5.52 6.16 8.59
N ASP A 345 6.47 5.33 8.16
CA ASP A 345 7.45 4.74 9.07
C ASP A 345 8.69 5.62 9.27
N GLU A 346 8.58 6.89 8.89
CA GLU A 346 9.50 8.00 9.21
C GLU A 346 8.82 9.08 10.09
N GLY A 347 7.57 8.83 10.53
CA GLY A 347 6.79 9.77 11.34
C GLY A 347 6.17 10.93 10.54
N VAL A 348 6.14 10.84 9.22
CA VAL A 348 5.49 11.84 8.36
C VAL A 348 3.99 11.57 8.33
N PRO A 349 3.11 12.57 8.57
CA PRO A 349 1.67 12.37 8.52
C PRO A 349 1.18 11.79 7.20
N GLY A 350 0.25 10.83 7.27
CA GLY A 350 -0.44 10.29 6.11
C GLY A 350 -1.23 11.38 5.39
N GLN A 351 -1.14 11.41 4.07
CA GLN A 351 -1.77 12.43 3.24
C GLN A 351 -2.22 11.87 1.89
N LYS A 352 -3.03 12.64 1.17
CA LYS A 352 -3.36 12.40 -0.23
C LYS A 352 -2.35 13.15 -1.10
N THR A 353 -1.57 12.43 -1.88
CA THR A 353 -0.54 12.96 -2.79
C THR A 353 -1.01 12.82 -4.23
N TYR A 354 -1.16 13.93 -4.94
CA TYR A 354 -1.41 13.93 -6.37
C TYR A 354 -0.09 13.71 -7.12
N MET A 355 0.11 12.53 -7.67
CA MET A 355 1.25 12.22 -8.52
C MET A 355 1.05 12.81 -9.92
N VAL A 356 -0.17 12.72 -10.44
CA VAL A 356 -0.56 13.31 -11.72
C VAL A 356 -1.76 14.21 -11.51
N THR A 357 -1.69 15.44 -12.01
CA THR A 357 -2.78 16.41 -11.99
C THR A 357 -3.05 16.90 -13.41
N ASP A 358 -4.29 16.77 -13.86
CA ASP A 358 -4.68 17.16 -15.25
C ASP A 358 -3.76 16.56 -16.33
N GLY A 359 -3.30 15.33 -16.11
CA GLY A 359 -2.41 14.61 -17.02
C GLY A 359 -0.93 14.99 -16.93
N VAL A 360 -0.55 15.89 -16.04
CA VAL A 360 0.84 16.34 -15.82
C VAL A 360 1.40 15.67 -14.58
N LEU A 361 2.64 15.15 -14.64
CA LEU A 361 3.35 14.61 -13.49
C LEU A 361 3.75 15.75 -12.55
N THR A 362 3.16 15.77 -11.34
CA THR A 362 3.30 16.87 -10.38
C THR A 362 4.05 16.48 -9.11
N SER A 363 4.16 15.18 -8.80
CA SER A 363 4.91 14.69 -7.65
C SER A 363 5.39 13.26 -7.86
N TYR A 364 6.53 12.92 -7.28
CA TYR A 364 6.88 11.56 -6.95
C TYR A 364 6.40 11.21 -5.54
N LEU A 365 6.56 9.94 -5.14
CA LEU A 365 6.33 9.47 -3.78
C LEU A 365 7.65 9.53 -3.00
N HIS A 366 7.71 10.42 -2.02
CA HIS A 366 8.94 10.77 -1.32
C HIS A 366 9.00 10.19 0.10
N ASP A 367 10.15 9.57 0.42
CA ASP A 367 10.68 9.45 1.77
C ASP A 367 11.48 10.73 2.14
N ARG A 368 12.06 10.78 3.33
CA ARG A 368 12.88 11.94 3.77
C ARG A 368 14.13 12.15 2.92
N ILE A 369 14.79 11.09 2.49
CA ILE A 369 16.01 11.17 1.67
C ILE A 369 15.68 11.76 0.30
N SER A 370 14.67 11.22 -0.36
CA SER A 370 14.26 11.69 -1.69
C SER A 370 13.67 13.11 -1.62
N ALA A 371 12.90 13.43 -0.58
CA ALA A 371 12.38 14.77 -0.36
C ALA A 371 13.50 15.80 -0.22
N ALA A 372 14.53 15.50 0.55
CA ALA A 372 15.72 16.33 0.69
C ALA A 372 16.47 16.51 -0.64
N HIS A 373 16.64 15.43 -1.42
CA HIS A 373 17.28 15.48 -2.73
C HIS A 373 16.54 16.41 -3.71
N TYR A 374 15.22 16.29 -3.79
CA TYR A 374 14.38 17.13 -4.67
C TYR A 374 14.01 18.49 -4.06
N ARG A 375 14.37 18.75 -2.80
CA ARG A 375 14.04 19.98 -2.06
C ARG A 375 12.54 20.22 -1.96
N VAL A 376 11.80 19.17 -1.67
CA VAL A 376 10.35 19.18 -1.48
C VAL A 376 9.99 18.61 -0.11
N ALA A 377 8.73 18.76 0.31
CA ALA A 377 8.23 18.10 1.51
C ALA A 377 8.09 16.58 1.27
N PRO A 378 8.35 15.73 2.28
CA PRO A 378 8.08 14.30 2.20
C PRO A 378 6.56 14.05 2.06
N THR A 379 6.20 13.00 1.33
CA THR A 379 4.81 12.71 0.99
C THR A 379 4.14 11.69 1.93
N GLY A 380 4.85 11.27 2.98
CA GLY A 380 4.37 10.23 3.90
C GLY A 380 4.39 8.83 3.28
N ASN A 381 5.38 8.58 2.43
CA ASN A 381 5.55 7.32 1.72
C ASN A 381 6.80 6.55 2.15
N GLY A 382 7.55 7.02 3.15
CA GLY A 382 8.69 6.30 3.74
C GLY A 382 8.18 5.10 4.53
N ARG A 383 8.19 3.90 3.93
CA ARG A 383 7.62 2.68 4.53
C ARG A 383 8.65 1.58 4.65
N ARG A 384 8.48 0.71 5.65
CA ARG A 384 9.31 -0.48 5.91
C ARG A 384 8.45 -1.72 6.15
N GLU A 385 9.01 -2.89 5.90
CA GLU A 385 8.36 -4.17 6.21
C GLU A 385 8.32 -4.44 7.70
N SER A 386 9.39 -4.11 8.42
CA SER A 386 9.49 -4.25 9.87
C SER A 386 10.64 -3.40 10.43
N TYR A 387 10.81 -3.42 11.76
CA TYR A 387 11.97 -2.80 12.43
C TYR A 387 13.32 -3.33 11.96
N ARG A 388 13.38 -4.43 11.21
CA ARG A 388 14.63 -4.96 10.63
C ARG A 388 15.06 -4.25 9.36
N CYS A 389 14.17 -3.49 8.76
CA CYS A 389 14.35 -2.87 7.45
C CYS A 389 14.35 -1.35 7.55
N ASN A 390 15.21 -0.67 6.78
CA ASN A 390 15.14 0.79 6.65
C ASN A 390 13.93 1.18 5.77
N PRO A 391 13.29 2.32 6.06
CA PRO A 391 12.19 2.81 5.22
C PRO A 391 12.70 3.23 3.83
N ILE A 392 11.86 2.97 2.83
CA ILE A 392 12.05 3.39 1.44
C ILE A 392 10.72 3.91 0.90
N PRO A 393 10.71 4.70 -0.19
CA PRO A 393 9.47 5.14 -0.82
C PRO A 393 8.61 3.97 -1.26
N ARG A 394 7.34 3.94 -0.83
CA ARG A 394 6.36 2.88 -1.16
C ARG A 394 4.97 3.46 -1.29
N MET A 395 4.20 2.90 -2.22
CA MET A 395 2.77 3.18 -2.37
C MET A 395 1.95 2.76 -1.14
N ARG A 396 0.72 3.31 -1.03
CA ARG A 396 -0.27 3.03 0.01
C ARG A 396 -1.60 2.61 -0.62
N LEU A 397 -2.48 3.55 -0.95
CA LEU A 397 -3.64 3.36 -1.81
C LEU A 397 -3.45 4.22 -3.06
N THR A 398 -3.08 3.59 -4.16
CA THR A 398 -2.89 4.27 -5.45
C THR A 398 -4.14 4.11 -6.31
N TYR A 399 -4.74 5.21 -6.77
CA TYR A 399 -5.91 5.16 -7.65
C TYR A 399 -5.99 6.33 -8.64
N MET A 400 -6.73 6.11 -9.72
CA MET A 400 -7.14 7.14 -10.67
C MET A 400 -8.50 7.70 -10.24
N GLU A 401 -8.67 9.03 -10.27
CA GLU A 401 -9.98 9.64 -10.00
C GLU A 401 -10.96 9.38 -11.15
N SER A 402 -12.26 9.43 -10.85
CA SER A 402 -13.32 9.20 -11.85
C SER A 402 -13.30 10.23 -12.97
N GLY A 403 -13.54 9.74 -14.19
CA GLY A 403 -13.88 10.56 -15.34
C GLY A 403 -15.41 10.78 -15.45
N SER A 404 -15.88 10.96 -16.68
CA SER A 404 -17.29 11.30 -16.96
C SER A 404 -18.06 10.23 -17.72
N SER A 405 -17.40 9.26 -18.35
CA SER A 405 -18.04 8.25 -19.19
C SER A 405 -18.63 7.12 -18.34
N SER A 406 -19.68 6.44 -18.80
CA SER A 406 -20.05 5.16 -18.17
C SER A 406 -19.23 4.01 -18.75
N CYS A 407 -19.05 2.92 -17.98
CA CYS A 407 -18.41 1.71 -18.51
C CYS A 407 -19.13 1.19 -19.78
N ALA A 408 -20.46 1.28 -19.81
CA ALA A 408 -21.26 0.90 -20.98
C ALA A 408 -20.92 1.76 -22.22
N ASP A 409 -20.69 3.07 -22.04
CA ASP A 409 -20.28 3.96 -23.13
C ASP A 409 -18.90 3.60 -23.66
N LEU A 410 -17.95 3.23 -22.78
CA LEU A 410 -16.63 2.77 -23.17
C LEU A 410 -16.71 1.52 -24.03
N ILE A 411 -17.50 0.52 -23.61
CA ILE A 411 -17.72 -0.73 -24.37
C ILE A 411 -18.40 -0.45 -25.70
N SER A 412 -19.47 0.34 -25.70
CA SER A 412 -20.26 0.63 -26.90
C SER A 412 -19.51 1.46 -27.95
N SER A 413 -18.46 2.17 -27.55
CA SER A 413 -17.61 2.97 -28.44
C SER A 413 -16.65 2.13 -29.31
N LEU A 414 -16.56 0.82 -29.07
CA LEU A 414 -15.62 -0.07 -29.74
C LEU A 414 -16.34 -1.02 -30.72
N GLU A 415 -15.88 -1.06 -31.95
CA GLU A 415 -16.29 -2.08 -32.91
C GLU A 415 -15.69 -3.45 -32.55
N LYS A 416 -14.42 -3.45 -32.11
CA LYS A 416 -13.69 -4.64 -31.67
C LYS A 416 -12.72 -4.28 -30.53
N GLY A 417 -12.64 -5.15 -29.52
CA GLY A 417 -11.72 -4.95 -28.39
C GLY A 417 -11.80 -6.06 -27.36
N LEU A 418 -11.19 -5.80 -26.23
CA LEU A 418 -11.22 -6.67 -25.07
C LEU A 418 -11.76 -5.90 -23.84
N TYR A 419 -12.69 -6.50 -23.11
CA TYR A 419 -13.06 -6.05 -21.75
C TYR A 419 -12.39 -6.96 -20.74
N VAL A 420 -11.69 -6.38 -19.76
CA VAL A 420 -11.04 -7.09 -18.67
C VAL A 420 -11.78 -6.84 -17.36
N ASP A 421 -12.31 -7.90 -16.77
CA ASP A 421 -13.03 -7.86 -15.49
C ASP A 421 -12.10 -8.14 -14.30
N GLU A 422 -11.22 -9.15 -14.42
CA GLU A 422 -10.28 -9.54 -13.38
C GLU A 422 -8.88 -9.82 -13.93
N PHE A 423 -7.87 -9.32 -13.23
CA PHE A 423 -6.47 -9.73 -13.41
C PHE A 423 -6.08 -10.75 -12.33
N SER A 424 -5.17 -11.67 -12.65
CA SER A 424 -4.62 -12.63 -11.67
C SER A 424 -3.30 -12.15 -11.07
N ASN A 425 -2.43 -11.54 -11.86
CA ASN A 425 -1.14 -10.98 -11.46
C ASN A 425 -0.61 -10.04 -12.55
N GLY A 426 0.49 -9.36 -12.25
CA GLY A 426 1.20 -8.51 -13.19
C GLY A 426 2.67 -8.38 -12.81
N GLN A 427 3.47 -7.93 -13.75
CA GLN A 427 4.90 -7.64 -13.58
C GLN A 427 5.27 -6.40 -14.38
N VAL A 428 6.21 -5.61 -13.87
CA VAL A 428 6.77 -4.44 -14.55
C VAL A 428 8.29 -4.41 -14.49
N LYS A 429 8.91 -3.90 -15.54
CA LYS A 429 10.33 -3.52 -15.56
C LYS A 429 10.41 -1.99 -15.38
N ILE A 430 10.71 -1.54 -14.17
CA ILE A 430 10.63 -0.12 -13.78
C ILE A 430 11.47 0.79 -14.67
N GLY A 431 12.68 0.38 -15.04
CA GLY A 431 13.59 1.17 -15.88
C GLY A 431 13.12 1.32 -17.32
N GLU A 432 12.49 0.30 -17.87
CA GLU A 432 11.99 0.25 -19.27
C GLU A 432 10.52 0.64 -19.36
N GLY A 433 9.76 0.41 -18.29
CA GLY A 433 8.32 0.64 -18.22
C GLY A 433 7.49 -0.50 -18.83
N ASP A 434 8.10 -1.57 -19.30
CA ASP A 434 7.39 -2.69 -19.90
C ASP A 434 6.63 -3.49 -18.83
N PHE A 435 5.38 -3.82 -19.14
CA PHE A 435 4.54 -4.62 -18.25
C PHE A 435 3.91 -5.82 -18.97
N THR A 436 3.58 -6.83 -18.16
CA THR A 436 2.75 -7.97 -18.57
C THR A 436 1.72 -8.25 -17.47
N PHE A 437 0.43 -8.29 -17.84
CA PHE A 437 -0.68 -8.64 -16.96
C PHE A 437 -1.41 -9.87 -17.47
N TYR A 438 -1.79 -10.73 -16.52
CA TYR A 438 -2.56 -11.94 -16.82
C TYR A 438 -4.03 -11.69 -16.53
N VAL A 439 -4.86 -11.76 -17.58
CA VAL A 439 -6.32 -11.66 -17.49
C VAL A 439 -6.87 -12.99 -17.01
N LYS A 440 -7.60 -12.96 -15.90
CA LYS A 440 -8.27 -14.13 -15.36
C LYS A 440 -9.69 -14.24 -15.89
N LYS A 441 -10.37 -13.11 -16.03
CA LYS A 441 -11.73 -13.01 -16.55
C LYS A 441 -11.88 -11.77 -17.42
N GLY A 442 -12.47 -11.95 -18.58
CA GLY A 442 -12.77 -10.88 -19.51
C GLY A 442 -13.72 -11.35 -20.61
N TYR A 443 -13.99 -10.46 -21.53
CA TYR A 443 -14.88 -10.72 -22.66
C TYR A 443 -14.35 -10.05 -23.93
N LEU A 444 -14.56 -10.66 -25.08
CA LEU A 444 -14.40 -9.95 -26.34
C LEU A 444 -15.49 -8.87 -26.48
N ILE A 445 -15.10 -7.75 -27.05
CA ILE A 445 -16.04 -6.70 -27.46
C ILE A 445 -16.17 -6.82 -28.99
N GLU A 446 -17.41 -6.96 -29.48
CA GLU A 446 -17.75 -6.97 -30.88
C GLU A 446 -19.00 -6.12 -31.12
N ASN A 447 -18.90 -5.15 -32.02
CA ASN A 447 -19.99 -4.21 -32.32
C ASN A 447 -20.59 -3.53 -31.08
N GLY A 448 -19.73 -3.08 -30.15
CA GLY A 448 -20.14 -2.38 -28.93
C GLY A 448 -20.77 -3.25 -27.86
N ARG A 449 -20.60 -4.57 -27.90
CA ARG A 449 -21.20 -5.52 -26.94
C ARG A 449 -20.17 -6.54 -26.48
N LEU A 450 -20.34 -6.98 -25.21
CA LEU A 450 -19.60 -8.11 -24.68
C LEU A 450 -20.14 -9.40 -25.33
N THR A 451 -19.23 -10.25 -25.82
CA THR A 451 -19.58 -11.48 -26.52
C THR A 451 -18.94 -12.70 -25.85
N MET A 452 -17.86 -13.23 -26.37
CA MET A 452 -17.23 -14.44 -25.88
C MET A 452 -16.47 -14.19 -24.57
N PRO A 453 -16.72 -14.98 -23.50
CA PRO A 453 -15.87 -14.93 -22.29
C PRO A 453 -14.46 -15.44 -22.62
N VAL A 454 -13.44 -14.75 -22.09
CA VAL A 454 -12.04 -15.06 -22.33
C VAL A 454 -11.27 -15.32 -21.02
N LYS A 455 -10.27 -16.18 -21.10
CA LYS A 455 -9.32 -16.50 -20.05
C LYS A 455 -7.92 -16.77 -20.61
N ASP A 456 -6.93 -16.87 -19.70
CA ASP A 456 -5.53 -17.19 -20.04
C ASP A 456 -4.94 -16.26 -21.12
N VAL A 457 -5.22 -14.97 -20.98
CA VAL A 457 -4.80 -13.91 -21.87
C VAL A 457 -3.76 -13.05 -21.20
N ASN A 458 -2.71 -12.70 -21.92
CA ASN A 458 -1.72 -11.74 -21.48
C ASN A 458 -1.98 -10.38 -22.13
N ILE A 459 -1.95 -9.33 -21.34
CA ILE A 459 -1.87 -7.95 -21.85
C ILE A 459 -0.44 -7.47 -21.65
N ILE A 460 0.19 -7.07 -22.74
CA ILE A 460 1.56 -6.61 -22.78
C ILE A 460 1.56 -5.18 -23.28
N GLY A 461 2.33 -4.33 -22.63
CA GLY A 461 2.44 -2.93 -23.01
C GLY A 461 3.63 -2.25 -22.34
N ASN A 462 3.71 -0.95 -22.53
CA ASN A 462 4.69 -0.07 -21.89
C ASN A 462 3.92 0.99 -21.10
N GLY A 463 4.28 1.22 -19.85
CA GLY A 463 3.56 2.10 -18.92
C GLY A 463 3.35 3.52 -19.45
N PRO A 464 4.41 4.23 -19.86
CA PRO A 464 4.30 5.53 -20.52
C PRO A 464 3.41 5.55 -21.76
N GLU A 465 3.45 4.51 -22.58
CA GLU A 465 2.62 4.42 -23.79
C GLU A 465 1.15 4.16 -23.43
N ALA A 466 0.90 3.21 -22.51
CA ALA A 466 -0.44 2.90 -22.02
C ALA A 466 -1.13 4.12 -21.39
N LEU A 467 -0.39 4.89 -20.57
CA LEU A 467 -0.91 6.13 -19.97
C LEU A 467 -1.26 7.18 -21.02
N ARG A 468 -0.43 7.36 -22.04
CA ARG A 468 -0.73 8.28 -23.17
C ARG A 468 -1.88 7.78 -24.04
N GLY A 469 -2.03 6.46 -24.14
CA GLY A 469 -3.08 5.79 -24.90
C GLY A 469 -4.44 5.74 -24.21
N ILE A 470 -4.59 6.29 -22.99
CA ILE A 470 -5.90 6.39 -22.34
C ILE A 470 -6.79 7.30 -23.16
N ARG A 471 -7.88 6.74 -23.70
CA ARG A 471 -8.84 7.47 -24.54
C ARG A 471 -10.02 8.02 -23.76
N ALA A 472 -10.47 7.30 -22.74
CA ALA A 472 -11.58 7.71 -21.91
C ALA A 472 -11.52 7.03 -20.53
N VAL A 473 -12.07 7.71 -19.52
CA VAL A 473 -12.10 7.29 -18.11
C VAL A 473 -13.55 7.26 -17.63
N GLY A 474 -13.92 6.18 -16.97
CA GLY A 474 -15.24 5.94 -16.42
C GLY A 474 -15.54 6.78 -15.18
N ASN A 475 -16.84 6.84 -14.82
CA ASN A 475 -17.34 7.52 -13.62
C ASN A 475 -17.57 6.56 -12.43
N ASP A 476 -17.08 5.34 -12.55
CA ASP A 476 -17.35 4.18 -11.70
C ASP A 476 -16.13 3.78 -10.84
N LEU A 477 -15.35 4.75 -10.33
CA LEU A 477 -14.21 4.45 -9.46
C LEU A 477 -14.58 3.44 -8.38
N LYS A 478 -13.80 2.38 -8.32
CA LYS A 478 -13.90 1.35 -7.30
C LYS A 478 -12.53 1.09 -6.70
N ILE A 479 -12.46 1.09 -5.37
CA ILE A 479 -11.26 0.69 -4.62
C ILE A 479 -11.30 -0.82 -4.45
N ASP A 480 -10.20 -1.46 -4.78
CA ASP A 480 -10.02 -2.89 -4.53
C ASP A 480 -9.54 -3.12 -3.09
N ASN A 481 -10.37 -3.80 -2.32
CA ASN A 481 -10.10 -4.16 -0.92
C ASN A 481 -9.53 -5.59 -0.79
N SER A 482 -8.91 -6.12 -1.83
CA SER A 482 -8.19 -7.39 -1.78
C SER A 482 -6.89 -7.29 -0.99
N CYS A 483 -6.31 -8.43 -0.59
CA CYS A 483 -5.11 -8.44 0.25
C CYS A 483 -3.82 -8.30 -0.57
N TRP A 484 -3.66 -7.17 -1.28
CA TRP A 484 -2.45 -6.90 -2.05
C TRP A 484 -1.23 -6.70 -1.16
N ILE A 485 -0.12 -7.31 -1.58
CA ILE A 485 1.21 -7.13 -1.00
C ILE A 485 2.12 -6.66 -2.13
N CYS A 486 2.77 -5.53 -1.92
CA CYS A 486 3.71 -4.97 -2.86
C CYS A 486 5.14 -5.37 -2.48
N GLY A 487 5.87 -5.98 -3.41
CA GLY A 487 7.26 -6.40 -3.26
C GLY A 487 8.24 -5.44 -3.92
N LYS A 488 9.13 -4.84 -3.14
CA LYS A 488 10.28 -4.05 -3.61
C LYS A 488 11.33 -4.10 -2.51
N GLU A 489 12.31 -4.99 -2.64
CA GLU A 489 13.28 -5.29 -1.57
C GLU A 489 12.64 -5.75 -0.25
N GLN A 490 11.47 -5.25 0.04
CA GLN A 490 10.65 -5.43 1.24
C GLN A 490 9.18 -5.62 0.83
N SER A 491 8.39 -6.30 1.66
CA SER A 491 6.97 -6.55 1.45
C SER A 491 6.10 -5.62 2.30
N VAL A 492 5.21 -4.87 1.67
CA VAL A 492 4.27 -3.99 2.40
C VAL A 492 2.83 -4.15 1.92
N ALA A 493 1.89 -3.98 2.85
CA ALA A 493 0.47 -3.98 2.54
C ALA A 493 0.10 -2.74 1.72
N VAL A 494 -0.59 -2.91 0.60
CA VAL A 494 -1.06 -1.84 -0.29
C VAL A 494 -2.50 -2.07 -0.70
N SER A 495 -3.10 -1.05 -1.31
CA SER A 495 -4.37 -1.11 -1.99
C SER A 495 -4.30 -0.33 -3.30
N CYS A 496 -5.19 -0.59 -4.22
CA CYS A 496 -5.29 0.13 -5.48
C CYS A 496 -6.75 0.36 -5.86
N GLY A 497 -6.97 1.22 -6.84
CA GLY A 497 -8.29 1.47 -7.38
C GLY A 497 -8.21 2.11 -8.75
N MET A 498 -9.23 1.85 -9.55
CA MET A 498 -9.35 2.49 -10.86
C MET A 498 -10.84 2.53 -11.26
N PRO A 499 -11.31 3.59 -11.92
CA PRO A 499 -12.55 3.52 -12.68
C PRO A 499 -12.37 2.63 -13.90
N SER A 500 -13.42 2.33 -14.63
CA SER A 500 -13.28 1.72 -15.95
C SER A 500 -12.46 2.63 -16.88
N VAL A 501 -11.48 2.08 -17.58
CA VAL A 501 -10.57 2.85 -18.45
C VAL A 501 -10.44 2.20 -19.81
N LEU A 502 -10.62 2.98 -20.87
CA LEU A 502 -10.36 2.56 -22.25
C LEU A 502 -8.94 2.98 -22.64
N VAL A 503 -8.10 2.00 -22.96
CA VAL A 503 -6.75 2.19 -23.46
C VAL A 503 -6.65 1.66 -24.88
N ASP A 504 -6.10 2.46 -25.77
CA ASP A 504 -5.91 2.07 -27.17
C ASP A 504 -4.66 1.21 -27.36
N GLU A 505 -4.76 0.27 -28.29
CA GLU A 505 -3.64 -0.48 -28.90
C GLU A 505 -2.68 -1.19 -27.91
N LEU A 506 -3.20 -1.93 -26.96
CA LEU A 506 -2.37 -2.86 -26.19
C LEU A 506 -2.17 -4.19 -26.96
N THR A 507 -1.06 -4.85 -26.70
CA THR A 507 -0.82 -6.20 -27.22
C THR A 507 -1.54 -7.21 -26.32
N VAL A 508 -2.48 -7.93 -26.92
CA VAL A 508 -3.22 -9.02 -26.27
C VAL A 508 -2.66 -10.33 -26.79
N GLY A 509 -2.06 -11.10 -25.89
CA GLY A 509 -1.58 -12.45 -26.17
C GLY A 509 -2.74 -13.44 -26.10
N GLY A 510 -2.81 -14.35 -27.07
CA GLY A 510 -3.82 -15.40 -27.17
C GLY A 510 -3.27 -16.62 -27.88
N GLU A 511 -4.09 -17.33 -28.66
CA GLU A 511 -3.63 -18.37 -29.59
C GLU A 511 -2.98 -17.76 -30.82
#